data_0b989a0f193f7502fb3fa50f3faff779
#
_entry.id   0b989a0f193f7502fb3fa50f3faff779
#
_cell.length_a   1.000
_cell.length_b   1.000
_cell.length_c   1.000
_cell.angle_alpha   90.00
_cell.angle_beta   90.00
_cell.angle_gamma   90.00
#
_symmetry.space_group_name_H-M   'P 1'
#
loop_
_entity.id
_entity.type
_entity.pdbx_description
1 polymer ?
#
loop_
_entity_poly.entity_id
_entity_poly.type
_entity_poly.pdbx_seq_one_letter_code
_entity_poly.pdbx_strand_id
1 'polypeptide(L)'
;MKNTVSRVTGLALAAAAAAGAQAQSGSVQVFGLLDASVQMLKASGTERRYFLNSDGNTSSRFGVRGTEDLGGGLKAGFWLESAVTVDDGTSGATSTNNKDSVSGGLTWGRRATLQLSGPWGELRLGRDYVPSFGNLTTSMHPFGTNGVGSSGLMFYPVPAGGTTARTQVRASNSIGYFLPAGLGGLYGHAMVALGEQGPGATRKDGQLQGVRIGWRNDGFNASAAVSKTRYATGNYTQSNVGASYKWGPARLMALWGENKIGVTKTTATMVGTQWEVSAQGEVRFAYTQLKARNVASDATHIALGYVHDLSKRTALYGNVARIDNKAAGVRFNVGLATTLPGGNSGGVEAGVRHSF
;
A
#
# COMPACT_ATOMS: atom_id res chain seq x y z
N MET A 1 -25.93 -3.52 60.43
CA MET A 1 -26.42 -4.45 59.40
C MET A 1 -26.47 -3.83 57.98
N LYS A 2 -25.68 -2.77 57.63
CA LYS A 2 -25.73 -2.13 56.31
C LYS A 2 -24.52 -2.43 55.40
N ASN A 3 -23.50 -3.15 55.86
CA ASN A 3 -22.26 -3.38 55.08
C ASN A 3 -22.10 -4.79 54.47
N THR A 4 -23.04 -5.70 54.72
CA THR A 4 -22.94 -7.09 54.24
C THR A 4 -23.56 -7.31 52.87
N VAL A 5 -24.58 -6.51 52.51
CA VAL A 5 -25.29 -6.63 51.22
C VAL A 5 -24.44 -6.13 50.03
N SER A 6 -23.60 -5.10 50.22
CA SER A 6 -22.76 -4.52 49.17
C SER A 6 -21.60 -5.43 48.74
N ARG A 7 -21.13 -6.32 49.60
CA ARG A 7 -20.03 -7.27 49.25
C ARG A 7 -20.50 -8.51 48.51
N VAL A 8 -21.75 -8.93 48.70
CA VAL A 8 -22.31 -10.08 48.00
C VAL A 8 -22.66 -9.73 46.56
N THR A 9 -23.12 -8.51 46.29
CA THR A 9 -23.42 -8.05 44.93
C THR A 9 -22.15 -7.89 44.06
N GLY A 10 -21.05 -7.46 44.65
CA GLY A 10 -19.75 -7.34 43.97
C GLY A 10 -19.13 -8.70 43.59
N LEU A 11 -19.28 -9.72 44.40
CA LEU A 11 -18.80 -11.07 44.13
C LEU A 11 -19.67 -11.78 43.06
N ALA A 12 -20.98 -11.53 43.02
CA ALA A 12 -21.88 -12.09 42.01
C ALA A 12 -21.63 -11.53 40.62
N LEU A 13 -21.28 -10.23 40.48
CA LEU A 13 -20.89 -9.64 39.18
C LEU A 13 -19.51 -10.15 38.72
N ALA A 14 -18.56 -10.37 39.64
CA ALA A 14 -17.25 -10.93 39.29
C ALA A 14 -17.35 -12.42 38.87
N ALA A 15 -18.23 -13.20 39.50
CA ALA A 15 -18.48 -14.60 39.12
C ALA A 15 -19.23 -14.73 37.80
N ALA A 16 -20.13 -13.82 37.44
CA ALA A 16 -20.80 -13.79 36.13
C ALA A 16 -19.86 -13.43 35.00
N ALA A 17 -18.83 -12.59 35.23
CA ALA A 17 -17.78 -12.29 34.28
C ALA A 17 -16.80 -13.46 34.03
N ALA A 18 -16.60 -14.33 35.03
CA ALA A 18 -15.71 -15.49 34.92
C ALA A 18 -16.36 -16.71 34.23
N ALA A 19 -17.70 -16.82 34.23
CA ALA A 19 -18.41 -17.95 33.60
C ALA A 19 -18.45 -17.91 32.07
N GLY A 20 -17.99 -16.83 31.44
CA GLY A 20 -17.92 -16.66 29.98
C GLY A 20 -16.58 -16.99 29.32
N ALA A 21 -15.56 -17.36 30.08
CA ALA A 21 -14.25 -17.75 29.54
C ALA A 21 -14.27 -19.23 29.07
N GLN A 22 -15.14 -19.58 28.15
CA GLN A 22 -14.96 -20.72 27.27
C GLN A 22 -13.68 -20.43 26.49
N ALA A 23 -12.78 -21.41 26.38
CA ALA A 23 -11.59 -21.29 25.55
C ALA A 23 -11.99 -21.01 24.10
N GLN A 24 -12.12 -19.72 23.77
CA GLN A 24 -12.42 -19.27 22.42
C GLN A 24 -11.23 -19.63 21.53
N SER A 25 -11.49 -20.27 20.40
CA SER A 25 -10.45 -20.69 19.46
C SER A 25 -9.79 -19.47 18.84
N GLY A 26 -8.74 -18.98 19.45
CA GLY A 26 -7.86 -17.98 18.87
C GLY A 26 -6.87 -18.64 17.91
N SER A 27 -6.66 -18.07 16.75
CA SER A 27 -5.60 -18.51 15.82
C SER A 27 -4.53 -17.44 15.70
N VAL A 28 -3.27 -17.85 15.89
CA VAL A 28 -2.10 -17.00 15.58
C VAL A 28 -1.35 -17.62 14.42
N GLN A 29 -1.05 -16.83 13.42
CA GLN A 29 -0.35 -17.23 12.21
C GLN A 29 0.88 -16.36 12.01
N VAL A 30 2.03 -17.01 11.81
CA VAL A 30 3.22 -16.41 11.23
C VAL A 30 3.09 -16.51 9.71
N PHE A 31 3.41 -15.46 8.99
CA PHE A 31 3.37 -15.43 7.53
C PHE A 31 4.48 -14.55 6.97
N GLY A 32 4.84 -14.79 5.73
CA GLY A 32 5.81 -13.97 5.06
C GLY A 32 5.84 -14.19 3.55
N LEU A 33 6.61 -13.32 2.90
CA LEU A 33 6.95 -13.39 1.49
C LEU A 33 8.33 -12.78 1.31
N LEU A 34 9.18 -13.47 0.58
CA LEU A 34 10.48 -12.98 0.15
C LEU A 34 10.50 -12.90 -1.38
N ASP A 35 11.04 -11.83 -1.89
CA ASP A 35 11.12 -11.52 -3.32
C ASP A 35 12.46 -10.86 -3.61
N ALA A 36 13.29 -11.51 -4.43
CA ALA A 36 14.60 -11.03 -4.83
C ALA A 36 14.76 -11.12 -6.34
N SER A 37 15.40 -10.10 -6.93
CA SER A 37 15.65 -10.01 -8.37
C SER A 37 17.06 -9.53 -8.68
N VAL A 38 17.62 -10.00 -9.78
CA VAL A 38 18.75 -9.40 -10.43
C VAL A 38 18.24 -8.37 -11.43
N GLN A 39 18.78 -7.18 -11.34
CA GLN A 39 18.39 -6.05 -12.19
C GLN A 39 19.58 -5.55 -13.01
N MET A 40 19.35 -5.22 -14.27
CA MET A 40 20.25 -4.48 -15.13
C MET A 40 19.59 -3.16 -15.48
N LEU A 41 20.14 -2.06 -15.00
CA LEU A 41 19.56 -0.72 -15.15
C LEU A 41 20.50 0.19 -15.94
N LYS A 42 19.92 1.06 -16.77
CA LYS A 42 20.64 2.12 -17.50
C LYS A 42 19.79 3.39 -17.53
N ALA A 43 20.43 4.53 -17.31
CA ALA A 43 19.78 5.83 -17.44
C ALA A 43 20.66 6.78 -18.28
N SER A 44 20.06 7.82 -18.84
CA SER A 44 20.79 8.84 -19.61
C SER A 44 21.82 9.53 -18.73
N GLY A 45 23.05 9.60 -19.22
CA GLY A 45 24.20 10.18 -18.50
C GLY A 45 24.82 9.27 -17.45
N THR A 46 24.44 7.99 -17.38
CA THR A 46 25.02 7.02 -16.46
C THR A 46 25.54 5.80 -17.19
N GLU A 47 26.47 5.08 -16.57
CA GLU A 47 26.87 3.75 -16.97
C GLU A 47 25.75 2.73 -16.64
N ARG A 48 25.79 1.57 -17.31
CA ARG A 48 24.94 0.43 -16.97
C ARG A 48 25.35 -0.10 -15.61
N ARG A 49 24.37 -0.44 -14.78
CA ARG A 49 24.59 -0.95 -13.42
C ARG A 49 23.78 -2.23 -13.20
N TYR A 50 24.34 -3.11 -12.39
CA TYR A 50 23.73 -4.37 -11.99
C TYR A 50 23.47 -4.33 -10.49
N PHE A 51 22.31 -4.85 -10.08
CA PHE A 51 21.89 -4.91 -8.69
C PHE A 51 21.29 -6.27 -8.38
N LEU A 52 21.53 -6.78 -7.18
CA LEU A 52 20.61 -7.66 -6.52
C LEU A 52 19.64 -6.76 -5.76
N ASN A 53 18.35 -6.93 -5.91
CA ASN A 53 17.36 -6.03 -5.32
C ASN A 53 16.17 -6.81 -4.77
N SER A 54 15.58 -6.28 -3.72
CA SER A 54 14.33 -6.80 -3.18
C SER A 54 13.12 -6.26 -3.94
N ASP A 55 11.99 -6.97 -3.80
CA ASP A 55 10.67 -6.43 -4.17
C ASP A 55 10.44 -6.21 -5.67
N GLY A 56 10.97 -7.04 -6.55
CA GLY A 56 10.79 -6.89 -8.00
C GLY A 56 9.37 -7.18 -8.48
N ASN A 57 8.66 -8.08 -7.82
CA ASN A 57 7.26 -8.40 -8.15
C ASN A 57 6.30 -8.07 -7.01
N THR A 58 6.71 -8.36 -5.76
CA THR A 58 5.85 -8.14 -4.58
C THR A 58 6.71 -7.75 -3.39
N SER A 59 6.27 -6.80 -2.57
CA SER A 59 7.07 -6.36 -1.42
C SER A 59 7.31 -7.48 -0.42
N SER A 60 8.57 -7.75 -0.13
CA SER A 60 9.03 -8.70 0.88
C SER A 60 8.61 -8.27 2.27
N ARG A 61 8.19 -9.22 3.07
CA ARG A 61 7.61 -8.97 4.37
C ARG A 61 7.65 -10.18 5.27
N PHE A 62 7.65 -9.92 6.55
CA PHE A 62 7.43 -10.86 7.63
C PHE A 62 6.36 -10.34 8.56
N GLY A 63 5.46 -11.20 9.04
CA GLY A 63 4.40 -10.76 9.92
C GLY A 63 3.81 -11.85 10.80
N VAL A 64 3.08 -11.38 11.81
CA VAL A 64 2.27 -12.18 12.71
C VAL A 64 0.89 -11.58 12.77
N ARG A 65 -0.14 -12.39 12.68
CA ARG A 65 -1.53 -11.98 12.81
C ARG A 65 -2.31 -12.98 13.65
N GLY A 66 -3.33 -12.51 14.32
CA GLY A 66 -4.20 -13.36 15.11
C GLY A 66 -5.64 -12.88 15.08
N THR A 67 -6.56 -13.81 15.30
CA THR A 67 -7.99 -13.52 15.42
C THR A 67 -8.56 -14.38 16.54
N GLU A 68 -9.41 -13.77 17.36
CA GLU A 68 -10.19 -14.39 18.43
C GLU A 68 -11.68 -14.18 18.12
N ASP A 69 -12.48 -15.23 18.24
CA ASP A 69 -13.93 -15.13 18.16
C ASP A 69 -14.48 -14.80 19.56
N LEU A 70 -15.16 -13.65 19.67
CA LEU A 70 -15.73 -13.17 20.93
C LEU A 70 -17.18 -13.62 21.13
N GLY A 71 -17.73 -14.40 20.18
CA GLY A 71 -19.13 -14.80 20.19
C GLY A 71 -20.06 -13.73 19.57
N GLY A 72 -21.30 -14.13 19.27
CA GLY A 72 -22.29 -13.22 18.68
C GLY A 72 -21.91 -12.63 17.31
N GLY A 73 -20.95 -13.21 16.59
CA GLY A 73 -20.41 -12.70 15.34
C GLY A 73 -19.35 -11.60 15.50
N LEU A 74 -18.95 -11.29 16.74
CA LEU A 74 -17.92 -10.31 17.06
C LEU A 74 -16.55 -11.00 17.12
N LYS A 75 -15.51 -10.35 16.54
CA LYS A 75 -14.13 -10.84 16.53
C LYS A 75 -13.16 -9.73 16.89
N ALA A 76 -12.18 -10.04 17.72
CA ALA A 76 -10.98 -9.21 17.92
C ALA A 76 -9.82 -9.79 17.14
N GLY A 77 -8.89 -8.95 16.69
CA GLY A 77 -7.72 -9.41 15.99
C GLY A 77 -6.58 -8.40 16.02
N PHE A 78 -5.40 -8.88 15.64
CA PHE A 78 -4.23 -8.03 15.45
C PHE A 78 -3.48 -8.40 14.16
N TRP A 79 -2.70 -7.43 13.64
CA TRP A 79 -1.82 -7.63 12.50
C TRP A 79 -0.55 -6.83 12.71
N LEU A 80 0.58 -7.52 12.72
CA LEU A 80 1.92 -6.94 12.76
C LEU A 80 2.68 -7.35 11.50
N GLU A 81 3.19 -6.40 10.72
CA GLU A 81 3.89 -6.66 9.46
C GLU A 81 5.08 -5.71 9.31
N SER A 82 6.26 -6.29 9.10
CA SER A 82 7.51 -5.62 8.82
C SER A 82 7.91 -5.81 7.35
N ALA A 83 8.58 -4.83 6.77
CA ALA A 83 9.32 -5.06 5.54
C ALA A 83 10.59 -5.88 5.82
N VAL A 84 11.01 -6.63 4.83
CA VAL A 84 12.30 -7.35 4.83
C VAL A 84 13.00 -7.01 3.52
N THR A 85 14.23 -6.52 3.60
CA THR A 85 15.07 -6.26 2.43
C THR A 85 15.97 -7.48 2.26
N VAL A 86 15.72 -8.30 1.24
CA VAL A 86 16.33 -9.63 1.08
C VAL A 86 17.80 -9.51 0.66
N ASP A 87 18.14 -8.48 -0.08
CA ASP A 87 19.47 -8.23 -0.62
C ASP A 87 20.49 -7.76 0.44
N ASP A 88 20.02 -7.08 1.51
CA ASP A 88 20.92 -6.53 2.54
C ASP A 88 20.50 -6.87 4.00
N GLY A 89 19.36 -7.56 4.18
CA GLY A 89 18.87 -7.99 5.49
C GLY A 89 18.27 -6.89 6.36
N THR A 90 18.05 -5.68 5.83
CA THR A 90 17.47 -4.57 6.59
C THR A 90 15.94 -4.63 6.64
N SER A 91 15.33 -3.77 7.43
CA SER A 91 13.87 -3.56 7.45
C SER A 91 13.51 -2.14 7.01
N GLY A 92 12.26 -1.97 6.58
CA GLY A 92 11.78 -0.68 6.06
C GLY A 92 11.61 0.40 7.14
N ALA A 93 11.70 1.66 6.72
CA ALA A 93 11.43 2.80 7.57
C ALA A 93 9.94 2.93 7.94
N THR A 94 9.67 3.54 9.08
CA THR A 94 8.34 3.89 9.56
C THR A 94 8.23 5.38 9.87
N SER A 95 7.06 5.83 10.33
CA SER A 95 6.85 7.18 10.86
C SER A 95 5.94 7.11 12.08
N THR A 96 6.31 7.77 13.15
CA THR A 96 5.52 7.81 14.39
C THR A 96 4.45 8.89 14.36
N ASN A 97 4.70 10.00 13.68
CA ASN A 97 3.85 11.20 13.68
C ASN A 97 3.38 11.65 12.27
N ASN A 98 3.51 10.78 11.26
CA ASN A 98 3.14 11.03 9.85
C ASN A 98 3.90 12.21 9.19
N LYS A 99 4.98 12.68 9.81
CA LYS A 99 5.83 13.76 9.32
C LYS A 99 7.29 13.31 9.23
N ASP A 100 7.82 12.78 10.33
CA ASP A 100 9.23 12.38 10.41
C ASP A 100 9.39 10.88 10.12
N SER A 101 10.54 10.50 9.58
CA SER A 101 10.89 9.10 9.33
C SER A 101 11.74 8.55 10.46
N VAL A 102 11.44 7.35 10.88
CA VAL A 102 12.25 6.57 11.82
C VAL A 102 12.72 5.31 11.09
N SER A 103 14.02 5.02 11.14
CA SER A 103 14.62 3.82 10.56
C SER A 103 15.51 3.13 11.58
N GLY A 104 15.75 1.85 11.37
CA GLY A 104 16.64 1.01 12.19
C GLY A 104 15.91 -0.14 12.87
N GLY A 105 16.57 -1.30 12.91
CA GLY A 105 16.07 -2.53 13.51
C GLY A 105 14.77 -3.07 12.89
N LEU A 106 14.18 -4.05 13.50
CA LEU A 106 12.87 -4.58 13.11
C LEU A 106 11.77 -3.58 13.48
N THR A 107 11.08 -3.05 12.49
CA THR A 107 9.92 -2.16 12.69
C THR A 107 8.67 -2.79 12.07
N TRP A 108 7.53 -2.63 12.72
CA TRP A 108 6.22 -3.01 12.15
C TRP A 108 5.71 -1.93 11.19
N GLY A 109 6.62 -1.43 10.33
CA GLY A 109 6.41 -0.26 9.48
C GLY A 109 5.40 -0.46 8.36
N ARG A 110 5.06 -1.72 8.01
CA ARG A 110 4.07 -2.00 6.96
C ARG A 110 2.64 -2.00 7.50
N ARG A 111 2.41 -2.65 8.63
CA ARG A 111 1.13 -2.64 9.34
C ARG A 111 1.35 -2.98 10.81
N ALA A 112 0.66 -2.26 11.69
CA ALA A 112 0.58 -2.53 13.11
C ALA A 112 -0.80 -2.12 13.59
N THR A 113 -1.75 -3.08 13.64
CA THR A 113 -3.16 -2.77 13.93
C THR A 113 -3.74 -3.73 14.95
N LEU A 114 -4.60 -3.16 15.82
CA LEU A 114 -5.63 -3.87 16.56
C LEU A 114 -6.96 -3.68 15.82
N GLN A 115 -7.79 -4.71 15.76
CA GLN A 115 -9.04 -4.67 15.00
C GLN A 115 -10.20 -5.32 15.77
N LEU A 116 -11.38 -4.74 15.61
CA LEU A 116 -12.64 -5.29 16.07
C LEU A 116 -13.58 -5.36 14.89
N SER A 117 -14.18 -6.52 14.65
CA SER A 117 -15.05 -6.75 13.49
C SER A 117 -16.32 -7.52 13.85
N GLY A 118 -17.36 -7.29 13.07
CA GLY A 118 -18.66 -7.92 13.25
C GLY A 118 -19.55 -7.73 12.01
N PRO A 119 -20.86 -8.04 12.11
CA PRO A 119 -21.80 -7.81 11.01
C PRO A 119 -21.87 -6.36 10.54
N TRP A 120 -21.49 -5.42 11.39
CA TRP A 120 -21.43 -3.98 11.12
C TRP A 120 -20.19 -3.56 10.34
N GLY A 121 -19.20 -4.42 10.13
CA GLY A 121 -17.94 -4.12 9.47
C GLY A 121 -16.74 -4.29 10.38
N GLU A 122 -15.66 -3.53 10.16
CA GLU A 122 -14.42 -3.64 10.90
C GLU A 122 -13.87 -2.28 11.28
N LEU A 123 -13.52 -2.12 12.55
CA LEU A 123 -12.76 -0.98 13.09
C LEU A 123 -11.30 -1.39 13.27
N ARG A 124 -10.36 -0.58 12.77
CA ARG A 124 -8.91 -0.77 12.92
C ARG A 124 -8.28 0.43 13.60
N LEU A 125 -7.39 0.17 14.55
CA LEU A 125 -6.61 1.16 15.25
C LEU A 125 -5.12 0.88 15.03
N GLY A 126 -4.33 1.91 14.70
CA GLY A 126 -2.87 1.80 14.58
C GLY A 126 -2.32 2.29 13.24
N ARG A 127 -1.30 1.62 12.71
CA ARG A 127 -0.67 1.94 11.42
C ARG A 127 -1.21 1.05 10.31
N ASP A 128 -1.78 1.66 9.27
CA ASP A 128 -2.35 0.93 8.13
C ASP A 128 -2.22 1.72 6.82
N TYR A 129 -2.60 1.10 5.71
CA TYR A 129 -2.67 1.72 4.39
C TYR A 129 -3.73 2.82 4.34
N VAL A 130 -3.36 3.95 3.73
CA VAL A 130 -4.32 5.03 3.49
C VAL A 130 -5.32 4.65 2.39
N PRO A 131 -6.56 5.19 2.42
CA PRO A 131 -7.59 4.84 1.45
C PRO A 131 -7.17 5.01 -0.01
N SER A 132 -6.47 6.08 -0.36
CA SER A 132 -6.01 6.35 -1.73
C SER A 132 -4.96 5.36 -2.24
N PHE A 133 -4.20 4.69 -1.37
CA PHE A 133 -3.23 3.69 -1.81
C PHE A 133 -3.90 2.38 -2.27
N GLY A 134 -5.10 2.06 -1.78
CA GLY A 134 -5.78 0.81 -2.08
C GLY A 134 -6.03 0.53 -3.58
N ASN A 135 -6.12 1.56 -4.40
CA ASN A 135 -6.30 1.44 -5.85
C ASN A 135 -4.99 1.27 -6.63
N LEU A 136 -3.83 1.53 -6.00
CA LEU A 136 -2.52 1.45 -6.63
C LEU A 136 -1.90 0.04 -6.57
N THR A 137 -2.64 -0.93 -6.06
CA THR A 137 -2.23 -2.33 -5.96
C THR A 137 -2.54 -3.10 -7.24
N THR A 138 -2.19 -4.38 -7.28
CA THR A 138 -2.44 -5.27 -8.43
C THR A 138 -3.92 -5.47 -8.78
N SER A 139 -4.84 -4.94 -7.98
CA SER A 139 -6.27 -4.92 -8.34
C SER A 139 -6.61 -3.95 -9.48
N MET A 140 -5.81 -2.88 -9.65
CA MET A 140 -6.03 -1.81 -10.65
C MET A 140 -4.76 -1.45 -11.44
N HIS A 141 -3.61 -2.08 -11.15
CA HIS A 141 -2.34 -1.86 -11.84
C HIS A 141 -1.64 -3.20 -12.10
N PRO A 142 -1.27 -3.56 -13.35
CA PRO A 142 -0.73 -4.89 -13.67
C PRO A 142 0.50 -5.30 -12.87
N PHE A 143 1.39 -4.35 -12.57
CA PHE A 143 2.61 -4.57 -11.80
C PHE A 143 2.48 -4.14 -10.32
N GLY A 144 1.33 -3.61 -9.91
CA GLY A 144 1.19 -3.03 -8.58
C GLY A 144 2.19 -1.89 -8.33
N THR A 145 2.96 -1.98 -7.25
CA THR A 145 3.86 -0.90 -6.81
C THR A 145 5.33 -1.34 -6.74
N ASN A 146 5.70 -2.46 -7.36
CA ASN A 146 6.99 -3.11 -7.20
C ASN A 146 7.74 -3.30 -8.51
N GLY A 147 9.08 -3.33 -8.44
CA GLY A 147 9.99 -3.61 -9.54
C GLY A 147 10.03 -2.56 -10.66
N VAL A 148 10.80 -2.85 -11.69
CA VAL A 148 10.97 -1.93 -12.84
C VAL A 148 9.68 -1.72 -13.62
N GLY A 149 8.75 -2.71 -13.62
CA GLY A 149 7.46 -2.65 -14.29
C GLY A 149 6.44 -1.73 -13.63
N SER A 150 6.68 -1.28 -12.40
CA SER A 150 5.75 -0.44 -11.66
C SER A 150 5.86 1.03 -12.07
N SER A 151 4.73 1.66 -12.35
CA SER A 151 4.61 3.12 -12.45
C SER A 151 4.09 3.76 -11.14
N GLY A 152 4.13 3.04 -10.02
CA GLY A 152 3.61 3.50 -8.73
C GLY A 152 4.09 4.89 -8.33
N LEU A 153 5.38 5.20 -8.49
CA LEU A 153 5.95 6.52 -8.19
C LEU A 153 5.34 7.67 -9.01
N MET A 154 4.68 7.41 -10.13
CA MET A 154 3.94 8.42 -10.88
C MET A 154 2.57 8.72 -10.23
N PHE A 155 2.00 7.75 -9.50
CA PHE A 155 0.73 7.89 -8.79
C PHE A 155 0.86 8.43 -7.38
N TYR A 156 2.03 8.33 -6.75
CA TYR A 156 2.35 8.93 -5.45
C TYR A 156 3.76 9.56 -5.47
N PRO A 157 4.00 10.51 -6.40
CA PRO A 157 5.32 11.11 -6.53
C PRO A 157 5.74 11.79 -5.24
N VAL A 158 7.03 11.74 -4.94
CA VAL A 158 7.61 12.58 -3.89
C VAL A 158 7.50 14.03 -4.38
N PRO A 159 6.83 14.92 -3.63
CA PRO A 159 6.68 16.30 -4.07
C PRO A 159 8.04 16.98 -4.25
N ALA A 160 8.17 17.75 -5.34
CA ALA A 160 9.31 18.64 -5.51
C ALA A 160 9.35 19.67 -4.36
N GLY A 161 10.54 19.94 -3.81
CA GLY A 161 10.69 20.93 -2.75
C GLY A 161 10.88 20.38 -1.32
N GLY A 162 11.15 19.08 -1.18
CA GLY A 162 11.61 18.51 0.10
C GLY A 162 10.53 18.22 1.14
N THR A 163 9.27 18.53 0.87
CA THR A 163 8.16 18.12 1.75
C THR A 163 7.79 16.69 1.42
N THR A 164 8.39 15.74 2.11
CA THR A 164 8.04 14.33 1.98
C THR A 164 6.71 14.07 2.66
N ALA A 165 5.65 13.89 1.86
CA ALA A 165 4.38 13.38 2.40
C ALA A 165 4.59 11.92 2.83
N ARG A 166 4.69 11.68 4.13
CA ARG A 166 4.90 10.33 4.69
C ARG A 166 3.65 9.46 4.62
N THR A 167 2.52 10.06 4.29
CA THR A 167 1.21 9.42 4.22
C THR A 167 0.78 9.01 2.81
N GLN A 168 1.71 8.94 1.85
CA GLN A 168 1.41 8.49 0.48
C GLN A 168 0.90 7.07 0.41
N VAL A 169 1.39 6.21 1.30
CA VAL A 169 1.10 4.77 1.33
C VAL A 169 0.41 4.37 2.63
N ARG A 170 0.90 4.88 3.77
CA ARG A 170 0.45 4.49 5.12
C ARG A 170 0.35 5.69 6.04
N ALA A 171 -0.52 5.57 7.04
CA ALA A 171 -0.58 6.51 8.15
C ALA A 171 -0.45 5.76 9.49
N SER A 172 0.29 6.35 10.43
CA SER A 172 0.31 5.95 11.83
C SER A 172 -0.80 6.67 12.59
N ASN A 173 -1.10 6.20 13.81
CA ASN A 173 -2.08 6.82 14.72
C ASN A 173 -3.46 6.92 14.06
N SER A 174 -3.82 5.89 13.27
CA SER A 174 -5.04 5.91 12.47
C SER A 174 -6.19 5.15 13.12
N ILE A 175 -7.39 5.62 12.82
CA ILE A 175 -8.66 4.96 13.08
C ILE A 175 -9.31 4.75 11.71
N GLY A 176 -9.49 3.49 11.31
CA GLY A 176 -10.10 3.11 10.04
C GLY A 176 -11.38 2.31 10.26
N TYR A 177 -12.43 2.64 9.51
CA TYR A 177 -13.66 1.84 9.45
C TYR A 177 -13.81 1.24 8.06
N PHE A 178 -14.02 -0.07 7.99
CA PHE A 178 -14.19 -0.84 6.77
C PHE A 178 -15.62 -1.37 6.69
N LEU A 179 -16.24 -1.19 5.53
CA LEU A 179 -17.60 -1.69 5.27
C LEU A 179 -17.65 -3.22 5.43
N PRO A 180 -18.78 -3.77 5.93
CA PRO A 180 -18.95 -5.20 6.05
C PRO A 180 -18.99 -5.89 4.68
N ALA A 181 -18.76 -7.19 4.67
CA ALA A 181 -19.01 -8.03 3.50
C ALA A 181 -20.53 -8.15 3.26
N GLY A 182 -20.94 -8.61 2.06
CA GLY A 182 -22.33 -8.91 1.75
C GLY A 182 -23.18 -7.72 1.27
N LEU A 183 -22.57 -6.58 0.96
CA LEU A 183 -23.28 -5.39 0.43
C LEU A 183 -23.45 -5.41 -1.11
N GLY A 184 -23.72 -6.57 -1.72
CA GLY A 184 -23.95 -6.67 -3.16
C GLY A 184 -22.75 -6.25 -4.03
N GLY A 185 -21.53 -6.46 -3.56
CA GLY A 185 -20.30 -6.06 -4.24
C GLY A 185 -19.76 -4.69 -3.82
N LEU A 186 -20.53 -3.87 -3.10
CA LEU A 186 -20.05 -2.61 -2.54
C LEU A 186 -18.97 -2.89 -1.49
N TYR A 187 -17.86 -2.14 -1.53
CA TYR A 187 -16.79 -2.18 -0.54
C TYR A 187 -16.19 -0.79 -0.34
N GLY A 188 -15.52 -0.59 0.76
CA GLY A 188 -14.85 0.67 1.03
C GLY A 188 -14.40 0.80 2.45
N HIS A 189 -13.68 1.88 2.72
CA HIS A 189 -13.28 2.26 4.07
C HIS A 189 -13.03 3.76 4.17
N ALA A 190 -13.19 4.27 5.37
CA ALA A 190 -12.82 5.62 5.76
C ALA A 190 -11.71 5.56 6.82
N MET A 191 -10.86 6.56 6.86
CA MET A 191 -9.75 6.65 7.80
C MET A 191 -9.54 8.09 8.26
N VAL A 192 -9.26 8.25 9.53
CA VAL A 192 -8.66 9.45 10.10
C VAL A 192 -7.35 9.07 10.79
N ALA A 193 -6.36 9.97 10.78
CA ALA A 193 -5.11 9.77 11.51
C ALA A 193 -4.72 11.04 12.25
N LEU A 194 -4.21 10.85 13.47
CA LEU A 194 -3.74 11.92 14.34
C LEU A 194 -2.29 12.26 13.97
N GLY A 195 -1.95 13.55 13.91
CA GLY A 195 -0.58 13.99 13.65
C GLY A 195 0.32 13.94 14.87
N GLU A 196 -0.29 14.01 16.07
CA GLU A 196 0.40 13.98 17.38
C GLU A 196 1.53 15.02 17.50
N GLN A 197 1.34 16.17 16.86
CA GLN A 197 2.28 17.28 16.96
C GLN A 197 1.98 18.11 18.22
N GLY A 198 3.05 18.63 18.82
CA GLY A 198 2.94 19.58 19.94
C GLY A 198 2.23 20.88 19.54
N PRO A 199 1.96 21.78 20.52
CA PRO A 199 1.37 23.08 20.25
C PRO A 199 2.26 23.93 19.34
N GLY A 200 1.65 24.79 18.50
CA GLY A 200 2.34 25.71 17.58
C GLY A 200 1.84 25.62 16.15
N ALA A 201 2.56 26.25 15.23
CA ALA A 201 2.18 26.39 13.82
C ALA A 201 2.04 25.02 13.11
N THR A 202 2.78 24.01 13.52
CA THR A 202 2.78 22.65 12.96
C THR A 202 1.80 21.69 13.67
N ARG A 203 0.99 22.17 14.61
CA ARG A 203 0.06 21.34 15.40
C ARG A 203 -0.82 20.39 14.58
N LYS A 204 -1.15 20.77 13.35
CA LYS A 204 -2.00 19.97 12.45
C LYS A 204 -1.20 19.10 11.47
N ASP A 205 0.12 19.16 11.51
CA ASP A 205 0.95 18.37 10.61
C ASP A 205 0.75 16.87 10.84
N GLY A 206 0.65 16.11 9.75
CA GLY A 206 0.42 14.68 9.82
C GLY A 206 -1.02 14.23 10.06
N GLN A 207 -1.96 15.16 10.32
CA GLN A 207 -3.39 14.82 10.39
C GLN A 207 -3.90 14.40 9.01
N LEU A 208 -4.45 13.19 8.93
CA LEU A 208 -4.99 12.64 7.68
C LEU A 208 -6.49 12.36 7.82
N GLN A 209 -7.20 12.56 6.73
CA GLN A 209 -8.53 12.01 6.50
C GLN A 209 -8.61 11.45 5.09
N GLY A 210 -9.33 10.34 4.92
CA GLY A 210 -9.47 9.72 3.60
C GLY A 210 -10.63 8.76 3.54
N VAL A 211 -11.07 8.49 2.32
CA VAL A 211 -12.15 7.56 2.02
C VAL A 211 -11.84 6.85 0.69
N ARG A 212 -12.22 5.59 0.62
CA ARG A 212 -12.28 4.78 -0.59
C ARG A 212 -13.63 4.11 -0.66
N ILE A 213 -14.25 4.13 -1.83
CA ILE A 213 -15.47 3.40 -2.12
C ILE A 213 -15.34 2.70 -3.47
N GLY A 214 -15.85 1.51 -3.59
CA GLY A 214 -15.80 0.73 -4.82
C GLY A 214 -16.91 -0.29 -4.88
N TRP A 215 -17.09 -0.82 -6.07
CA TRP A 215 -18.01 -1.91 -6.34
C TRP A 215 -17.32 -2.97 -7.20
N ARG A 216 -17.57 -4.24 -6.89
CA ARG A 216 -16.99 -5.37 -7.63
C ARG A 216 -17.99 -6.52 -7.73
N ASN A 217 -17.90 -7.24 -8.85
CA ASN A 217 -18.49 -8.56 -9.06
C ASN A 217 -17.40 -9.51 -9.63
N ASP A 218 -17.79 -10.65 -10.16
CA ASP A 218 -16.87 -11.68 -10.67
C ASP A 218 -15.97 -11.20 -11.82
N GLY A 219 -16.41 -10.23 -12.62
CA GLY A 219 -15.67 -9.73 -13.78
C GLY A 219 -15.24 -8.28 -13.70
N PHE A 220 -15.96 -7.45 -12.96
CA PHE A 220 -15.72 -6.00 -12.93
C PHE A 220 -15.37 -5.52 -11.53
N ASN A 221 -14.45 -4.57 -11.45
CA ASN A 221 -14.09 -3.88 -10.22
C ASN A 221 -13.80 -2.41 -10.53
N ALA A 222 -14.49 -1.49 -9.88
CA ALA A 222 -14.20 -0.06 -9.97
C ALA A 222 -14.22 0.57 -8.59
N SER A 223 -13.33 1.54 -8.36
CA SER A 223 -13.33 2.30 -7.12
C SER A 223 -12.71 3.68 -7.27
N ALA A 224 -13.14 4.58 -6.40
CA ALA A 224 -12.59 5.91 -6.23
C ALA A 224 -12.07 6.09 -4.80
N ALA A 225 -11.01 6.87 -4.65
CA ALA A 225 -10.43 7.15 -3.34
C ALA A 225 -9.84 8.56 -3.29
N VAL A 226 -9.87 9.13 -2.08
CA VAL A 226 -9.20 10.37 -1.76
C VAL A 226 -8.62 10.31 -0.35
N SER A 227 -7.40 10.82 -0.19
CA SER A 227 -6.77 11.04 1.11
C SER A 227 -6.15 12.43 1.14
N LYS A 228 -6.34 13.14 2.25
CA LYS A 228 -5.78 14.49 2.48
C LYS A 228 -5.02 14.51 3.79
N THR A 229 -3.76 14.89 3.73
CA THR A 229 -2.91 15.10 4.90
C THR A 229 -2.58 16.59 5.03
N ARG A 230 -2.66 17.09 6.24
CA ARG A 230 -2.34 18.49 6.56
C ARG A 230 -0.87 18.63 6.88
N TYR A 231 -0.25 19.66 6.32
CA TYR A 231 1.08 20.15 6.67
C TYR A 231 1.08 21.68 6.68
N ALA A 232 1.89 22.29 7.52
CA ALA A 232 2.04 23.76 7.56
C ALA A 232 2.52 24.33 6.22
N THR A 233 3.30 23.56 5.46
CA THR A 233 3.79 23.89 4.11
C THR A 233 2.77 23.69 2.99
N GLY A 234 1.57 23.23 3.31
CA GLY A 234 0.48 22.97 2.37
C GLY A 234 -0.04 21.53 2.47
N ASN A 235 -1.34 21.39 2.26
CA ASN A 235 -1.98 20.07 2.30
C ASN A 235 -1.49 19.18 1.16
N TYR A 236 -1.19 17.91 1.47
CA TYR A 236 -1.04 16.87 0.47
C TYR A 236 -2.39 16.20 0.23
N THR A 237 -2.85 16.19 -1.01
CA THR A 237 -4.08 15.49 -1.42
C THR A 237 -3.74 14.49 -2.51
N GLN A 238 -4.17 13.25 -2.33
CA GLN A 238 -4.05 12.16 -3.28
C GLN A 238 -5.45 11.65 -3.61
N SER A 239 -5.85 11.72 -4.89
CA SER A 239 -7.14 11.25 -5.39
C SER A 239 -6.91 10.28 -6.53
N ASN A 240 -7.71 9.24 -6.63
CA ASN A 240 -7.63 8.33 -7.77
C ASN A 240 -8.96 7.61 -8.04
N VAL A 241 -9.10 7.16 -9.29
CA VAL A 241 -10.19 6.31 -9.76
C VAL A 241 -9.57 5.19 -10.58
N GLY A 242 -9.93 3.96 -10.29
CA GLY A 242 -9.47 2.79 -11.02
C GLY A 242 -10.60 1.87 -11.40
N ALA A 243 -10.41 1.14 -12.49
CA ALA A 243 -11.30 0.08 -12.92
C ALA A 243 -10.51 -1.10 -13.49
N SER A 244 -11.05 -2.30 -13.33
CA SER A 244 -10.57 -3.50 -14.00
C SER A 244 -11.74 -4.35 -14.49
N TYR A 245 -11.56 -5.01 -15.63
CA TYR A 245 -12.56 -5.88 -16.23
C TYR A 245 -11.92 -7.17 -16.72
N LYS A 246 -12.47 -8.33 -16.30
CA LYS A 246 -12.04 -9.64 -16.78
C LYS A 246 -12.74 -9.95 -18.10
N TRP A 247 -11.95 -10.08 -19.17
CA TRP A 247 -12.40 -10.44 -20.50
C TRP A 247 -11.68 -11.72 -20.94
N GLY A 248 -12.37 -12.85 -20.81
CA GLY A 248 -11.75 -14.15 -21.00
C GLY A 248 -10.51 -14.34 -20.10
N PRO A 249 -9.35 -14.70 -20.69
CA PRO A 249 -8.10 -14.86 -19.94
C PRO A 249 -7.42 -13.51 -19.61
N ALA A 250 -7.88 -12.39 -20.15
CA ALA A 250 -7.30 -11.08 -19.92
C ALA A 250 -8.05 -10.31 -18.84
N ARG A 251 -7.30 -9.58 -18.00
CA ARG A 251 -7.83 -8.54 -17.10
C ARG A 251 -7.35 -7.18 -17.59
N LEU A 252 -8.25 -6.41 -18.16
CA LEU A 252 -7.99 -5.04 -18.61
C LEU A 252 -8.07 -4.11 -17.39
N MET A 253 -7.16 -3.13 -17.30
CA MET A 253 -7.06 -2.21 -16.18
C MET A 253 -6.88 -0.78 -16.67
N ALA A 254 -7.53 0.15 -15.97
CA ALA A 254 -7.32 1.59 -16.14
C ALA A 254 -7.27 2.26 -14.78
N LEU A 255 -6.35 3.22 -14.63
CA LEU A 255 -6.15 3.95 -13.39
C LEU A 255 -5.84 5.41 -13.71
N TRP A 256 -6.58 6.31 -13.09
CA TRP A 256 -6.30 7.74 -13.08
C TRP A 256 -5.99 8.18 -11.66
N GLY A 257 -5.00 9.05 -11.50
CA GLY A 257 -4.63 9.58 -10.18
C GLY A 257 -4.14 11.01 -10.28
N GLU A 258 -4.46 11.78 -9.25
CA GLU A 258 -4.04 13.15 -9.06
C GLU A 258 -3.41 13.33 -7.70
N ASN A 259 -2.25 13.99 -7.65
CA ASN A 259 -1.60 14.40 -6.42
C ASN A 259 -1.43 15.92 -6.43
N LYS A 260 -1.75 16.55 -5.30
CA LYS A 260 -1.63 17.99 -5.11
C LYS A 260 -0.93 18.28 -3.79
N ILE A 261 0.08 19.16 -3.85
CA ILE A 261 0.71 19.75 -2.67
C ILE A 261 0.99 21.23 -2.94
N GLY A 262 0.43 22.10 -2.12
CA GLY A 262 0.50 23.54 -2.37
C GLY A 262 -0.04 23.88 -3.78
N VAL A 263 0.80 24.49 -4.61
CA VAL A 263 0.50 24.86 -6.01
C VAL A 263 0.86 23.77 -7.01
N THR A 264 1.66 22.78 -6.62
CA THR A 264 2.10 21.69 -7.49
C THR A 264 1.00 20.65 -7.63
N LYS A 265 0.75 20.23 -8.87
CA LYS A 265 -0.23 19.22 -9.22
C LYS A 265 0.38 18.24 -10.21
N THR A 266 0.24 16.93 -9.97
CA THR A 266 0.57 15.87 -10.92
C THR A 266 -0.65 15.02 -11.20
N THR A 267 -0.82 14.62 -12.45
CA THR A 267 -1.90 13.72 -12.89
C THR A 267 -1.26 12.56 -13.65
N ALA A 268 -1.52 11.34 -13.22
CA ALA A 268 -1.09 10.13 -13.90
C ALA A 268 -2.29 9.36 -14.44
N THR A 269 -2.13 8.80 -15.64
CA THR A 269 -3.14 7.92 -16.27
C THR A 269 -2.44 6.66 -16.76
N MET A 270 -2.96 5.50 -16.41
CA MET A 270 -2.44 4.20 -16.82
C MET A 270 -3.53 3.37 -17.48
N VAL A 271 -3.14 2.65 -18.54
CA VAL A 271 -3.87 1.53 -19.10
C VAL A 271 -2.96 0.32 -19.15
N GLY A 272 -3.52 -0.86 -18.90
CA GLY A 272 -2.71 -2.07 -18.90
C GLY A 272 -3.54 -3.34 -18.84
N THR A 273 -2.85 -4.47 -18.84
CA THR A 273 -3.48 -5.79 -18.81
C THR A 273 -2.63 -6.81 -18.08
N GLN A 274 -3.30 -7.78 -17.49
CA GLN A 274 -2.77 -9.07 -17.07
C GLN A 274 -3.45 -10.12 -17.93
N TRP A 275 -2.68 -10.95 -18.63
CA TRP A 275 -3.19 -11.97 -19.53
C TRP A 275 -2.67 -13.34 -19.15
N GLU A 276 -3.58 -14.21 -18.72
CA GLU A 276 -3.31 -15.62 -18.41
C GLU A 276 -3.06 -16.37 -19.75
N VAL A 277 -1.79 -16.60 -20.10
CA VAL A 277 -1.38 -17.31 -21.32
C VAL A 277 -1.32 -18.82 -21.14
N SER A 278 -1.28 -19.28 -19.88
CA SER A 278 -1.38 -20.68 -19.48
C SER A 278 -1.89 -20.78 -18.05
N ALA A 279 -2.14 -21.97 -17.55
CA ALA A 279 -2.54 -22.19 -16.16
C ALA A 279 -1.51 -21.69 -15.12
N GLN A 280 -0.25 -21.50 -15.53
CA GLN A 280 0.86 -21.09 -14.68
C GLN A 280 1.53 -19.79 -15.14
N GLY A 281 1.16 -19.25 -16.31
CA GLY A 281 1.85 -18.14 -16.94
C GLY A 281 0.95 -16.93 -17.17
N GLU A 282 1.41 -15.75 -16.74
CA GLU A 282 0.73 -14.47 -16.91
C GLU A 282 1.66 -13.45 -17.58
N VAL A 283 1.24 -12.88 -18.71
CA VAL A 283 1.88 -11.72 -19.34
C VAL A 283 1.26 -10.44 -18.77
N ARG A 284 2.09 -9.45 -18.50
CA ARG A 284 1.69 -8.13 -17.98
C ARG A 284 2.14 -7.04 -18.92
N PHE A 285 1.28 -6.05 -19.12
CA PHE A 285 1.61 -4.84 -19.88
C PHE A 285 1.03 -3.62 -19.17
N ALA A 286 1.77 -2.52 -19.13
CA ALA A 286 1.29 -1.23 -18.65
C ALA A 286 1.89 -0.09 -19.47
N TYR A 287 1.06 0.90 -19.79
CA TYR A 287 1.47 2.20 -20.29
C TYR A 287 0.93 3.28 -19.37
N THR A 288 1.81 4.14 -18.86
CA THR A 288 1.46 5.23 -17.95
C THR A 288 1.96 6.55 -18.49
N GLN A 289 1.12 7.57 -18.47
CA GLN A 289 1.48 8.95 -18.75
C GLN A 289 1.29 9.81 -17.50
N LEU A 290 2.28 10.62 -17.18
CA LEU A 290 2.21 11.63 -16.13
C LEU A 290 2.30 13.02 -16.74
N LYS A 291 1.42 13.90 -16.29
CA LYS A 291 1.39 15.34 -16.57
C LYS A 291 1.56 16.12 -15.27
N ALA A 292 2.42 17.11 -15.28
CA ALA A 292 2.67 17.96 -14.12
C ALA A 292 2.33 19.43 -14.42
N ARG A 293 1.80 20.12 -13.41
CA ARG A 293 1.56 21.57 -13.46
C ARG A 293 2.37 22.25 -12.35
N ASN A 294 2.93 23.41 -12.68
CA ASN A 294 3.80 24.22 -11.83
C ASN A 294 5.11 23.54 -11.44
N VAL A 295 5.45 22.45 -12.14
CA VAL A 295 6.76 21.78 -12.11
C VAL A 295 6.96 21.07 -13.43
N ALA A 296 8.16 21.15 -14.00
CA ALA A 296 8.48 20.53 -15.27
C ALA A 296 8.83 19.04 -15.04
N SER A 297 7.83 18.17 -14.98
CA SER A 297 8.00 16.75 -14.61
C SER A 297 7.15 15.78 -15.42
N ASP A 298 6.78 16.13 -16.68
CA ASP A 298 6.05 15.21 -17.56
C ASP A 298 6.90 13.98 -17.87
N ALA A 299 6.28 12.80 -17.83
CA ALA A 299 6.94 11.54 -18.10
C ALA A 299 5.99 10.50 -18.68
N THR A 300 6.56 9.52 -19.39
CA THR A 300 5.84 8.32 -19.83
C THR A 300 6.59 7.08 -19.34
N HIS A 301 5.84 6.03 -19.00
CA HIS A 301 6.37 4.73 -18.60
C HIS A 301 5.70 3.64 -19.42
N ILE A 302 6.49 2.71 -19.95
CA ILE A 302 6.02 1.50 -20.61
C ILE A 302 6.70 0.30 -19.96
N ALA A 303 5.95 -0.76 -19.70
CA ALA A 303 6.44 -1.99 -19.11
C ALA A 303 5.79 -3.22 -19.72
N LEU A 304 6.59 -4.28 -19.87
CA LEU A 304 6.19 -5.63 -20.23
C LEU A 304 6.79 -6.60 -19.24
N GLY A 305 6.02 -7.59 -18.81
CA GLY A 305 6.47 -8.59 -17.84
C GLY A 305 5.83 -9.95 -18.06
N TYR A 306 6.46 -10.95 -17.45
CA TYR A 306 5.96 -12.33 -17.41
C TYR A 306 6.16 -12.88 -16.00
N VAL A 307 5.15 -13.57 -15.51
CA VAL A 307 5.19 -14.29 -14.23
C VAL A 307 4.86 -15.75 -14.51
N HIS A 308 5.65 -16.67 -13.96
CA HIS A 308 5.44 -18.12 -14.05
C HIS A 308 5.34 -18.72 -12.66
N ASP A 309 4.17 -19.20 -12.30
CA ASP A 309 3.92 -19.84 -11.03
C ASP A 309 4.44 -21.27 -11.03
N LEU A 310 5.53 -21.55 -10.29
CA LEU A 310 6.05 -22.90 -10.05
C LEU A 310 5.15 -23.66 -9.07
N SER A 311 4.49 -22.95 -8.18
CA SER A 311 3.53 -23.47 -7.21
C SER A 311 2.63 -22.33 -6.71
N LYS A 312 1.65 -22.66 -5.85
CA LYS A 312 0.82 -21.64 -5.16
C LYS A 312 1.64 -20.64 -4.32
N ARG A 313 2.88 -20.97 -3.97
CA ARG A 313 3.74 -20.16 -3.10
C ARG A 313 4.98 -19.59 -3.80
N THR A 314 5.41 -20.17 -4.91
CA THR A 314 6.67 -19.83 -5.58
C THR A 314 6.42 -19.43 -7.02
N ALA A 315 6.94 -18.30 -7.44
CA ALA A 315 6.90 -17.85 -8.82
C ALA A 315 8.26 -17.30 -9.27
N LEU A 316 8.57 -17.53 -10.54
CA LEU A 316 9.61 -16.82 -11.28
C LEU A 316 8.98 -15.65 -12.04
N TYR A 317 9.74 -14.59 -12.27
CA TYR A 317 9.26 -13.48 -13.08
C TYR A 317 10.39 -12.78 -13.83
N GLY A 318 10.02 -12.08 -14.90
CA GLY A 318 10.89 -11.18 -15.61
C GLY A 318 10.13 -9.97 -16.11
N ASN A 319 10.73 -8.79 -15.99
CA ASN A 319 10.13 -7.54 -16.42
C ASN A 319 11.16 -6.71 -17.20
N VAL A 320 10.66 -5.94 -18.16
CA VAL A 320 11.41 -4.89 -18.85
C VAL A 320 10.57 -3.62 -18.83
N ALA A 321 11.21 -2.49 -18.55
CA ALA A 321 10.52 -1.21 -18.54
C ALA A 321 11.42 -0.05 -18.94
N ARG A 322 10.76 1.04 -19.39
CA ARG A 322 11.39 2.29 -19.73
C ARG A 322 10.53 3.47 -19.30
N ILE A 323 11.19 4.47 -18.74
CA ILE A 323 10.63 5.79 -18.45
C ILE A 323 11.34 6.82 -19.33
N ASP A 324 10.56 7.62 -20.04
CA ASP A 324 11.02 8.78 -20.77
C ASP A 324 10.50 10.04 -20.06
N ASN A 325 11.43 10.81 -19.45
CA ASN A 325 11.14 12.11 -18.88
C ASN A 325 11.17 13.17 -19.99
N LYS A 326 10.12 13.97 -20.09
CA LYS A 326 9.97 15.00 -21.15
C LYS A 326 10.37 16.39 -20.68
N ALA A 327 10.78 16.53 -19.42
CA ALA A 327 11.09 17.82 -18.82
C ALA A 327 12.26 17.73 -17.85
N ALA A 328 12.88 18.89 -17.59
CA ALA A 328 14.12 18.99 -16.81
C ALA A 328 13.94 18.94 -15.27
N GLY A 329 12.68 18.93 -14.79
CA GLY A 329 12.35 18.97 -13.36
C GLY A 329 12.57 17.64 -12.63
N VAL A 330 11.58 17.18 -11.88
CA VAL A 330 11.62 15.87 -11.19
C VAL A 330 11.70 14.76 -12.24
N ARG A 331 12.68 13.86 -12.07
CA ARG A 331 12.97 12.79 -13.00
C ARG A 331 12.56 11.46 -12.41
N PHE A 332 11.61 10.83 -13.05
CA PHE A 332 11.20 9.47 -12.70
C PHE A 332 12.21 8.47 -13.24
N ASN A 333 12.35 7.35 -12.57
CA ASN A 333 13.28 6.30 -12.96
C ASN A 333 12.74 4.91 -12.56
N VAL A 334 13.30 3.86 -13.14
CA VAL A 334 12.99 2.46 -12.84
C VAL A 334 13.96 1.85 -11.82
N GLY A 335 14.62 2.68 -11.01
CA GLY A 335 15.61 2.26 -10.01
C GLY A 335 16.97 2.91 -10.18
N LEU A 336 17.29 3.46 -11.38
CA LEU A 336 18.51 4.23 -11.64
C LEU A 336 18.14 5.60 -12.20
N ALA A 337 18.50 6.66 -11.47
CA ALA A 337 18.20 8.03 -11.85
C ALA A 337 19.05 8.51 -13.02
N THR A 338 18.45 9.26 -13.96
CA THR A 338 19.18 9.97 -15.00
C THR A 338 19.92 11.18 -14.43
N THR A 339 21.10 11.49 -14.96
CA THR A 339 21.86 12.73 -14.66
C THR A 339 21.55 13.84 -15.67
N LEU A 340 20.94 13.53 -16.79
CA LEU A 340 20.60 14.48 -17.85
C LEU A 340 19.17 14.99 -17.73
N PRO A 341 18.91 16.31 -17.94
CA PRO A 341 17.56 16.86 -18.06
C PRO A 341 16.78 16.16 -19.17
N GLY A 342 15.50 15.81 -18.90
CA GLY A 342 14.66 15.10 -19.88
C GLY A 342 15.15 13.70 -20.26
N GLY A 343 16.13 13.17 -19.53
CA GLY A 343 16.73 11.88 -19.81
C GLY A 343 15.80 10.71 -19.48
N ASN A 344 16.09 9.56 -20.06
CA ASN A 344 15.35 8.32 -19.85
C ASN A 344 16.02 7.40 -18.82
N SER A 345 15.26 6.47 -18.29
CA SER A 345 15.71 5.39 -17.42
C SER A 345 15.04 4.10 -17.87
N GLY A 346 15.79 3.02 -18.01
CA GLY A 346 15.27 1.72 -18.41
C GLY A 346 15.93 0.59 -17.64
N GLY A 347 15.26 -0.54 -17.57
CA GLY A 347 15.77 -1.69 -16.85
C GLY A 347 15.11 -3.00 -17.26
N VAL A 348 15.86 -4.06 -17.00
CA VAL A 348 15.41 -5.44 -17.08
C VAL A 348 15.62 -6.08 -15.71
N GLU A 349 14.68 -6.87 -15.25
CA GLU A 349 14.81 -7.64 -14.02
C GLU A 349 14.31 -9.06 -14.22
N ALA A 350 14.92 -10.00 -13.50
CA ALA A 350 14.45 -11.36 -13.36
C ALA A 350 14.61 -11.79 -11.89
N GLY A 351 13.60 -12.46 -11.36
CA GLY A 351 13.59 -12.76 -9.94
C GLY A 351 12.71 -13.95 -9.57
N VAL A 352 12.73 -14.22 -8.28
CA VAL A 352 11.95 -15.26 -7.63
C VAL A 352 11.24 -14.69 -6.42
N ARG A 353 9.97 -15.04 -6.25
CA ARG A 353 9.23 -14.79 -5.01
C ARG A 353 8.79 -16.10 -4.38
N HIS A 354 8.81 -16.13 -3.05
CA HIS A 354 8.33 -17.27 -2.26
C HIS A 354 7.53 -16.79 -1.06
N SER A 355 6.34 -17.39 -0.84
CA SER A 355 5.47 -17.11 0.31
C SER A 355 5.46 -18.30 1.28
N PHE A 356 5.42 -18.06 2.57
CA PHE A 356 5.37 -19.07 3.63
C PHE A 356 4.36 -18.71 4.72
#